data_101216e8b40b7b9f714ab0036794258a
#
_entry.id   101216e8b40b7b9f714ab0036794258a
#
_cell.length_a   1.000
_cell.length_b   1.000
_cell.length_c   1.000
_cell.angle_alpha   90.00
_cell.angle_beta   90.00
_cell.angle_gamma   90.00
#
_symmetry.space_group_name_H-M   'P 1'
#
loop_
_entity.id
_entity.type
_entity.pdbx_description
1 polymer ?
#
loop_
_entity_poly.entity_id
_entity_poly.type
_entity_poly.pdbx_seq_one_letter_code
_entity_poly.pdbx_strand_id
1 'polypeptide(L)'
;WDQIPTEEQEEEDTPTPDDREQVSEPEHNDKNTPPEAVDDDFGIRPGRSTLLPVLDNDSDDDGDVLTARALTNPEFGTVVRTRGGRALQITDIPESMTSGSTSFTYEASDGLAGATATVNVTIHPWSQNEGPRQLKHPVVKVGANAQVEYNLLSDWIDPDGDQFYLKSATAPDGMAVQFSEDGTVQIRDLGSGAGVKAIAVTMSDGHAETAGELQVSVQENGNVPPIARADFYVARVGEPLTIDPVENDTDPNGDALNLVAAGTPPAGTSVSADLSRGTLTFTGSVPGSFQFTYTISDGPSTTVGVIRVDVVADDTNAVPIAEDDLAVLPSGGASLIAPLANDTDPSGGVLVVQSIDVPANSGLEVTLIERHLL
;
A
#
# COMPACT_ATOMS: atom_id res chain seq x y z
N TRP A 1 0.79 46.36 47.69
CA TRP A 1 1.27 46.26 46.32
C TRP A 1 1.19 44.82 45.93
N ASP A 2 0.12 44.46 45.22
CA ASP A 2 -0.22 43.12 44.74
C ASP A 2 0.75 42.70 43.66
N GLN A 3 1.30 41.50 43.82
CA GLN A 3 2.00 40.79 42.76
C GLN A 3 0.97 40.03 41.92
N ILE A 4 0.88 40.39 40.65
CA ILE A 4 0.17 39.63 39.63
C ILE A 4 1.00 38.36 39.34
N PRO A 5 0.42 37.14 39.38
CA PRO A 5 1.13 35.95 38.92
C PRO A 5 1.27 36.03 37.41
N THR A 6 2.50 35.87 36.92
CA THR A 6 2.78 35.66 35.50
C THR A 6 2.27 34.26 35.16
N GLU A 7 1.28 34.14 34.31
CA GLU A 7 0.93 32.87 33.65
C GLU A 7 2.12 32.47 32.78
N GLU A 8 2.76 31.39 33.16
CA GLU A 8 3.62 30.64 32.25
C GLU A 8 2.73 30.12 31.14
N GLN A 9 2.91 30.66 29.92
CA GLN A 9 2.42 30.05 28.70
C GLN A 9 3.17 28.73 28.57
N GLU A 10 2.45 27.59 28.71
CA GLU A 10 2.90 26.33 28.17
C GLU A 10 3.08 26.53 26.66
N GLU A 11 4.34 26.61 26.22
CA GLU A 11 4.67 26.45 24.81
C GLU A 11 4.18 25.06 24.42
N GLU A 12 3.14 24.99 23.59
CA GLU A 12 2.77 23.77 22.87
C GLU A 12 4.02 23.31 22.12
N ASP A 13 4.57 22.20 22.57
CA ASP A 13 5.71 21.53 21.98
C ASP A 13 5.32 21.05 20.58
N THR A 14 5.44 21.93 19.60
CA THR A 14 5.30 21.57 18.19
C THR A 14 6.48 20.64 17.89
N PRO A 15 6.27 19.36 17.57
CA PRO A 15 7.37 18.43 17.30
C PRO A 15 8.26 18.99 16.21
N THR A 16 9.54 19.08 16.51
CA THR A 16 10.54 19.52 15.54
C THR A 16 10.61 18.49 14.41
N PRO A 17 11.00 18.85 13.19
CA PRO A 17 11.09 17.91 12.06
C PRO A 17 11.97 16.68 12.32
N ASP A 18 12.85 16.73 13.30
CA ASP A 18 13.74 15.64 13.71
C ASP A 18 13.05 14.58 14.60
N ASP A 19 11.90 14.91 15.21
CA ASP A 19 11.11 13.99 16.05
C ASP A 19 10.07 13.20 15.24
N ARG A 20 9.98 13.43 13.93
CA ARG A 20 9.13 12.63 13.04
C ARG A 20 9.81 11.30 12.80
N GLU A 21 9.28 10.26 13.39
CA GLU A 21 9.76 8.90 13.29
C GLU A 21 9.96 8.52 11.82
N GLN A 22 11.20 8.27 11.43
CA GLN A 22 11.49 7.61 10.15
C GLN A 22 10.92 6.21 10.30
N VAL A 23 9.81 5.93 9.63
CA VAL A 23 9.29 4.57 9.53
C VAL A 23 10.32 3.75 8.78
N SER A 24 11.26 3.18 9.52
CA SER A 24 12.05 2.06 9.02
C SER A 24 11.19 0.82 9.21
N GLU A 25 11.06 0.00 8.18
CA GLU A 25 10.47 -1.32 8.38
C GLU A 25 11.25 -2.04 9.49
N PRO A 26 10.55 -2.76 10.41
CA PRO A 26 11.20 -3.48 11.49
C PRO A 26 12.22 -4.50 10.93
N GLU A 27 13.30 -4.71 11.64
CA GLU A 27 14.25 -5.76 11.25
C GLU A 27 13.63 -7.13 11.51
N HIS A 28 13.51 -7.94 10.47
CA HIS A 28 13.05 -9.32 10.61
C HIS A 28 13.99 -10.13 11.51
N ASN A 29 13.42 -10.88 12.46
CA ASN A 29 14.18 -11.73 13.37
C ASN A 29 13.54 -13.14 13.48
N ASP A 30 14.32 -14.12 13.99
CA ASP A 30 13.89 -15.52 14.07
C ASP A 30 12.95 -15.84 15.25
N LYS A 31 12.61 -14.86 16.07
CA LYS A 31 11.66 -15.02 17.18
C LYS A 31 10.32 -14.47 16.76
N ASN A 32 9.28 -15.28 16.87
CA ASN A 32 7.94 -14.81 16.58
C ASN A 32 7.35 -14.09 17.78
N THR A 33 7.03 -12.83 17.59
CA THR A 33 6.19 -12.02 18.46
C THR A 33 4.81 -11.91 17.79
N PRO A 34 3.67 -12.10 18.47
CA PRO A 34 2.37 -11.89 17.86
C PRO A 34 2.20 -10.45 17.38
N PRO A 35 1.50 -10.22 16.25
CA PRO A 35 1.23 -8.87 15.77
C PRO A 35 0.39 -8.06 16.76
N GLU A 36 0.43 -6.75 16.64
CA GLU A 36 -0.45 -5.80 17.30
C GLU A 36 -1.51 -5.32 16.30
N ALA A 37 -2.79 -5.58 16.60
CA ALA A 37 -3.91 -5.14 15.78
C ALA A 37 -4.66 -4.00 16.46
N VAL A 38 -4.99 -2.96 15.70
CA VAL A 38 -5.61 -1.71 16.17
C VAL A 38 -6.96 -1.53 15.51
N ASP A 39 -7.96 -1.04 16.28
CA ASP A 39 -9.31 -0.81 15.75
C ASP A 39 -9.32 0.25 14.64
N ASP A 40 -10.21 0.06 13.66
CA ASP A 40 -10.35 0.89 12.47
C ASP A 40 -11.72 1.57 12.38
N ASP A 41 -11.75 2.73 11.74
CA ASP A 41 -12.96 3.48 11.40
C ASP A 41 -12.94 3.88 9.91
N PHE A 42 -13.93 3.38 9.14
CA PHE A 42 -14.06 3.68 7.71
C PHE A 42 -15.43 4.24 7.36
N GLY A 43 -15.44 5.21 6.45
CA GLY A 43 -16.64 5.62 5.73
C GLY A 43 -16.82 4.79 4.46
N ILE A 44 -18.06 4.60 4.06
CA ILE A 44 -18.42 3.91 2.82
C ILE A 44 -19.59 4.58 2.10
N ARG A 45 -19.67 4.42 0.79
CA ARG A 45 -20.78 4.91 -0.04
C ARG A 45 -21.85 3.84 -0.26
N PRO A 46 -23.15 4.24 -0.27
CA PRO A 46 -24.23 3.33 -0.67
C PRO A 46 -24.04 2.88 -2.14
N GLY A 47 -24.29 1.61 -2.40
CA GLY A 47 -24.23 1.03 -3.74
C GLY A 47 -22.83 0.79 -4.30
N ARG A 48 -21.79 1.00 -3.50
CA ARG A 48 -20.40 0.74 -3.90
C ARG A 48 -19.71 -0.28 -3.03
N SER A 49 -18.70 -0.93 -3.59
CA SER A 49 -17.67 -1.66 -2.86
C SER A 49 -16.64 -0.67 -2.32
N THR A 50 -16.11 -0.91 -1.14
CA THR A 50 -15.06 -0.07 -0.56
C THR A 50 -13.93 -0.94 -0.04
N LEU A 51 -12.70 -0.62 -0.42
CA LEU A 51 -11.49 -1.22 0.11
C LEU A 51 -11.28 -0.74 1.55
N LEU A 52 -10.97 -1.66 2.44
CA LEU A 52 -10.70 -1.42 3.85
C LEU A 52 -9.25 -1.85 4.16
N PRO A 53 -8.29 -0.92 4.17
CA PRO A 53 -6.88 -1.21 4.44
C PRO A 53 -6.63 -1.39 5.95
N VAL A 54 -7.27 -2.40 6.54
CA VAL A 54 -7.30 -2.65 7.99
C VAL A 54 -5.93 -2.95 8.62
N LEU A 55 -4.91 -3.26 7.82
CA LEU A 55 -3.55 -3.51 8.30
C LEU A 55 -2.67 -2.25 8.33
N ASP A 56 -3.19 -1.11 7.92
CA ASP A 56 -2.39 0.11 7.78
C ASP A 56 -1.94 0.73 9.10
N ASN A 57 -2.65 0.44 10.18
CA ASN A 57 -2.34 0.84 11.56
C ASN A 57 -1.90 -0.33 12.45
N ASP A 58 -1.83 -1.54 11.88
CA ASP A 58 -1.33 -2.74 12.56
C ASP A 58 0.19 -2.84 12.41
N SER A 59 0.84 -3.52 13.34
CA SER A 59 2.29 -3.69 13.35
C SER A 59 2.71 -5.08 13.79
N ASP A 60 3.94 -5.44 13.43
CA ASP A 60 4.63 -6.64 13.89
C ASP A 60 6.06 -6.28 14.27
N ASP A 61 6.45 -6.58 15.51
CA ASP A 61 7.76 -6.22 16.04
C ASP A 61 8.92 -6.98 15.39
N ASP A 62 8.61 -8.12 14.75
CA ASP A 62 9.58 -8.95 14.04
C ASP A 62 9.70 -8.58 12.56
N GLY A 63 8.87 -7.65 12.09
CA GLY A 63 8.81 -7.24 10.68
C GLY A 63 8.13 -8.25 9.77
N ASP A 64 7.32 -9.13 10.33
CA ASP A 64 6.60 -10.13 9.56
C ASP A 64 5.46 -9.52 8.75
N VAL A 65 5.24 -10.05 7.56
CA VAL A 65 4.18 -9.56 6.66
C VAL A 65 2.83 -10.01 7.16
N LEU A 66 1.94 -9.05 7.48
CA LEU A 66 0.61 -9.32 8.00
C LEU A 66 -0.42 -9.61 6.89
N THR A 67 -1.41 -10.43 7.24
CA THR A 67 -2.64 -10.60 6.45
C THR A 67 -3.87 -10.51 7.34
N ALA A 68 -4.99 -10.00 6.79
CA ALA A 68 -6.26 -9.85 7.48
C ALA A 68 -7.28 -10.91 7.08
N ARG A 69 -8.12 -11.30 8.03
CA ARG A 69 -9.26 -12.17 7.82
C ARG A 69 -10.43 -11.73 8.72
N ALA A 70 -11.61 -11.48 8.14
CA ALA A 70 -12.80 -11.19 8.94
C ALA A 70 -13.19 -12.41 9.79
N LEU A 71 -13.48 -12.18 11.06
CA LEU A 71 -13.92 -13.18 12.03
C LEU A 71 -15.44 -13.18 12.23
N THR A 72 -16.07 -12.00 12.12
CA THR A 72 -17.51 -11.82 12.22
C THR A 72 -18.05 -11.10 11.00
N ASN A 73 -19.33 -11.19 10.76
CA ASN A 73 -19.99 -10.47 9.66
C ASN A 73 -20.61 -9.17 10.17
N PRO A 74 -20.60 -8.09 9.35
CA PRO A 74 -21.35 -6.88 9.64
C PRO A 74 -22.87 -7.11 9.57
N GLU A 75 -23.69 -6.19 10.10
CA GLU A 75 -25.15 -6.26 10.02
C GLU A 75 -25.66 -6.06 8.57
N PHE A 76 -24.92 -5.34 7.74
CA PHE A 76 -25.20 -5.14 6.32
C PHE A 76 -23.89 -5.16 5.52
N GLY A 77 -24.00 -5.50 4.23
CA GLY A 77 -22.85 -5.73 3.36
C GLY A 77 -22.21 -7.10 3.56
N THR A 78 -21.23 -7.39 2.74
CA THR A 78 -20.43 -8.62 2.76
C THR A 78 -18.97 -8.24 2.82
N VAL A 79 -18.20 -8.83 3.75
CA VAL A 79 -16.75 -8.60 3.83
C VAL A 79 -16.02 -9.74 3.14
N VAL A 80 -15.16 -9.39 2.20
CA VAL A 80 -14.31 -10.33 1.47
C VAL A 80 -12.84 -9.99 1.68
N ARG A 81 -11.99 -11.01 1.60
CA ARG A 81 -10.54 -10.85 1.70
C ARG A 81 -9.99 -10.57 0.30
N THR A 82 -9.32 -9.43 0.12
CA THR A 82 -8.72 -9.04 -1.16
C THR A 82 -7.21 -8.86 -1.07
N ARG A 83 -6.53 -8.66 -2.20
CA ARG A 83 -5.07 -8.51 -2.27
C ARG A 83 -4.31 -9.63 -1.55
N GLY A 84 -4.81 -10.87 -1.70
CA GLY A 84 -4.25 -12.01 -0.98
C GLY A 84 -4.43 -11.97 0.55
N GLY A 85 -5.20 -11.02 1.08
CA GLY A 85 -5.39 -10.77 2.50
C GLY A 85 -4.61 -9.57 3.02
N ARG A 86 -3.99 -8.78 2.15
CA ARG A 86 -3.38 -7.50 2.53
C ARG A 86 -4.40 -6.41 2.79
N ALA A 87 -5.67 -6.63 2.40
CA ALA A 87 -6.79 -5.78 2.72
C ALA A 87 -8.09 -6.59 2.80
N LEU A 88 -9.12 -5.98 3.35
CA LEU A 88 -10.51 -6.42 3.26
C LEU A 88 -11.28 -5.50 2.32
N GLN A 89 -12.39 -5.97 1.77
CA GLN A 89 -13.31 -5.16 0.98
C GLN A 89 -14.72 -5.42 1.50
N ILE A 90 -15.50 -4.35 1.69
CA ILE A 90 -16.93 -4.46 1.97
C ILE A 90 -17.72 -4.23 0.68
N THR A 91 -18.65 -5.13 0.37
CA THR A 91 -19.48 -5.14 -0.85
C THR A 91 -20.96 -5.26 -0.51
N ASP A 92 -21.82 -5.30 -1.51
CA ASP A 92 -23.28 -5.52 -1.35
C ASP A 92 -23.98 -4.48 -0.46
N ILE A 93 -23.50 -3.25 -0.47
CA ILE A 93 -24.12 -2.13 0.25
C ILE A 93 -25.36 -1.67 -0.57
N PRO A 94 -26.57 -1.70 0.00
CA PRO A 94 -27.76 -1.29 -0.73
C PRO A 94 -27.71 0.20 -1.15
N GLU A 95 -27.98 0.50 -2.42
CA GLU A 95 -28.04 1.89 -2.94
C GLU A 95 -29.05 2.76 -2.19
N SER A 96 -30.09 2.15 -1.62
CA SER A 96 -31.15 2.87 -0.91
C SER A 96 -30.77 3.30 0.50
N MET A 97 -29.63 2.87 1.03
CA MET A 97 -29.18 3.26 2.35
C MET A 97 -28.67 4.72 2.32
N THR A 98 -29.18 5.53 3.24
CA THR A 98 -28.79 6.94 3.37
C THR A 98 -28.03 7.25 4.67
N SER A 99 -27.97 6.27 5.57
CA SER A 99 -27.24 6.35 6.84
C SER A 99 -27.20 4.97 7.48
N GLY A 100 -26.31 4.78 8.40
CA GLY A 100 -26.18 3.55 9.20
C GLY A 100 -24.71 3.34 9.58
N SER A 101 -24.51 2.53 10.61
CA SER A 101 -23.18 2.04 10.98
C SER A 101 -23.27 0.57 11.33
N THR A 102 -22.20 -0.14 11.05
CA THR A 102 -22.06 -1.55 11.41
C THR A 102 -20.61 -1.78 11.85
N SER A 103 -20.36 -2.90 12.48
CA SER A 103 -18.99 -3.29 12.83
C SER A 103 -18.79 -4.79 12.64
N PHE A 104 -17.57 -5.18 12.46
CA PHE A 104 -17.13 -6.57 12.45
C PHE A 104 -15.74 -6.66 13.07
N THR A 105 -15.32 -7.86 13.45
CA THR A 105 -13.97 -8.11 13.94
C THR A 105 -13.14 -8.80 12.87
N TYR A 106 -11.84 -8.53 12.86
CA TYR A 106 -10.89 -9.23 12.03
C TYR A 106 -9.70 -9.74 12.86
N GLU A 107 -8.94 -10.63 12.27
CA GLU A 107 -7.66 -11.11 12.75
C GLU A 107 -6.57 -10.62 11.81
N ALA A 108 -5.59 -9.90 12.36
CA ALA A 108 -4.30 -9.69 11.71
C ALA A 108 -3.38 -10.86 12.07
N SER A 109 -2.73 -11.47 11.09
CA SER A 109 -1.89 -12.66 11.30
C SER A 109 -0.58 -12.56 10.54
N ASP A 110 0.51 -12.85 11.23
CA ASP A 110 1.85 -13.06 10.69
C ASP A 110 2.04 -14.46 10.03
N GLY A 111 1.05 -15.35 10.15
CA GLY A 111 1.09 -16.74 9.68
C GLY A 111 1.46 -17.76 10.78
N LEU A 112 1.97 -17.31 11.94
CA LEU A 112 2.32 -18.12 13.11
C LEU A 112 1.45 -17.77 14.33
N ALA A 113 1.09 -16.51 14.45
CA ALA A 113 0.23 -15.97 15.51
C ALA A 113 -0.78 -14.98 14.90
N GLY A 114 -1.69 -14.45 15.73
CA GLY A 114 -2.65 -13.45 15.30
C GLY A 114 -3.15 -12.60 16.45
N ALA A 115 -3.56 -11.38 16.13
CA ALA A 115 -4.24 -10.44 17.00
C ALA A 115 -5.59 -10.05 16.40
N THR A 116 -6.52 -9.58 17.22
CA THR A 116 -7.86 -9.22 16.76
C THR A 116 -8.17 -7.77 17.04
N ALA A 117 -8.81 -7.11 16.07
CA ALA A 117 -9.33 -5.76 16.23
C ALA A 117 -10.73 -5.61 15.62
N THR A 118 -11.34 -4.47 15.82
CA THR A 118 -12.69 -4.13 15.38
C THR A 118 -12.64 -3.13 14.24
N VAL A 119 -13.40 -3.40 13.18
CA VAL A 119 -13.65 -2.43 12.11
C VAL A 119 -15.03 -1.83 12.31
N ASN A 120 -15.10 -0.52 12.46
CA ASN A 120 -16.34 0.24 12.45
C ASN A 120 -16.54 0.83 11.05
N VAL A 121 -17.74 0.69 10.50
CA VAL A 121 -18.09 1.16 9.17
C VAL A 121 -19.30 2.08 9.24
N THR A 122 -19.20 3.27 8.66
CA THR A 122 -20.29 4.26 8.63
C THR A 122 -20.68 4.59 7.19
N ILE A 123 -21.98 4.61 6.90
CA ILE A 123 -22.49 5.02 5.58
C ILE A 123 -22.57 6.53 5.49
N HIS A 124 -21.89 7.07 4.49
CA HIS A 124 -21.92 8.48 4.11
C HIS A 124 -22.75 8.66 2.83
N PRO A 125 -23.90 9.38 2.90
CA PRO A 125 -24.75 9.56 1.73
C PRO A 125 -24.09 10.45 0.67
N TRP A 126 -24.40 10.23 -0.60
CA TRP A 126 -23.88 11.01 -1.72
C TRP A 126 -24.14 12.55 -1.65
N SER A 127 -25.03 12.98 -0.77
CA SER A 127 -25.32 14.40 -0.53
C SER A 127 -24.29 15.07 0.40
N GLN A 128 -23.40 14.32 1.00
CA GLN A 128 -22.32 14.78 1.85
C GLN A 128 -21.01 14.35 1.21
N ASN A 129 -20.00 15.22 1.29
CA ASN A 129 -18.66 14.92 0.79
C ASN A 129 -17.62 15.62 1.65
N GLU A 130 -16.71 14.83 2.16
CA GLU A 130 -15.47 15.27 2.76
C GLU A 130 -14.34 14.94 1.78
N GLY A 131 -13.32 15.80 1.69
CA GLY A 131 -12.19 15.51 0.81
C GLY A 131 -11.19 14.55 1.44
N PRO A 132 -10.31 13.96 0.61
CA PRO A 132 -9.26 13.07 1.09
C PRO A 132 -8.43 13.72 2.21
N ARG A 133 -7.99 12.95 3.20
CA ARG A 133 -7.13 13.43 4.28
C ARG A 133 -5.84 12.62 4.36
N GLN A 134 -4.76 13.27 4.72
CA GLN A 134 -3.48 12.61 4.95
C GLN A 134 -3.53 11.86 6.31
N LEU A 135 -3.21 10.56 6.29
CA LEU A 135 -3.12 9.72 7.48
C LEU A 135 -1.67 9.56 7.95
N LYS A 136 -0.75 9.32 7.01
CA LYS A 136 0.65 9.06 7.28
C LYS A 136 1.49 10.23 6.78
N HIS A 137 2.56 10.54 7.49
CA HIS A 137 3.51 11.59 7.13
C HIS A 137 4.91 11.01 6.94
N PRO A 138 5.12 10.16 5.92
CA PRO A 138 6.40 9.51 5.69
C PRO A 138 7.48 10.52 5.31
N VAL A 139 8.73 10.13 5.56
CA VAL A 139 9.91 10.87 5.11
C VAL A 139 10.63 10.02 4.07
N VAL A 140 10.51 10.40 2.80
CA VAL A 140 11.17 9.71 1.70
C VAL A 140 12.64 10.13 1.65
N LYS A 141 13.57 9.17 1.66
CA LYS A 141 14.99 9.46 1.53
C LYS A 141 15.40 9.56 0.07
N VAL A 142 16.21 10.57 -0.26
CA VAL A 142 16.84 10.72 -1.58
C VAL A 142 18.29 11.13 -1.41
N GLY A 143 19.20 10.51 -2.15
CA GLY A 143 20.60 10.90 -2.18
C GLY A 143 20.81 12.27 -2.85
N ALA A 144 21.91 12.96 -2.53
CA ALA A 144 22.25 14.22 -3.17
C ALA A 144 22.40 14.04 -4.68
N ASN A 145 21.70 14.84 -5.47
CA ASN A 145 21.60 14.80 -6.95
C ASN A 145 20.98 13.49 -7.52
N ALA A 146 20.37 12.67 -6.67
CA ALA A 146 19.72 11.42 -7.08
C ALA A 146 18.21 11.60 -7.35
N GLN A 147 17.56 10.50 -7.70
CA GLN A 147 16.13 10.42 -7.98
C GLN A 147 15.54 9.18 -7.31
N VAL A 148 14.35 9.31 -6.71
CA VAL A 148 13.56 8.21 -6.16
C VAL A 148 12.13 8.29 -6.64
N GLU A 149 11.43 7.16 -6.59
CA GLU A 149 10.01 7.05 -6.85
C GLU A 149 9.27 6.68 -5.56
N TYR A 150 8.07 7.25 -5.38
CA TYR A 150 7.21 6.99 -4.23
C TYR A 150 5.74 7.07 -4.65
N ASN A 151 4.89 6.21 -4.06
CA ASN A 151 3.44 6.31 -4.26
C ASN A 151 2.77 6.88 -3.00
N LEU A 152 2.08 8.00 -3.18
CA LEU A 152 1.45 8.77 -2.11
C LEU A 152 0.08 8.26 -1.67
N LEU A 153 -0.63 7.48 -2.50
CA LEU A 153 -2.03 7.14 -2.21
C LEU A 153 -2.18 6.33 -0.92
N SER A 154 -1.18 5.50 -0.59
CA SER A 154 -1.18 4.71 0.66
C SER A 154 -1.08 5.53 1.94
N ASP A 155 -0.74 6.82 1.83
CA ASP A 155 -0.64 7.72 2.97
C ASP A 155 -1.91 8.54 3.21
N TRP A 156 -2.90 8.37 2.35
CA TRP A 156 -4.14 9.12 2.37
C TRP A 156 -5.36 8.22 2.44
N ILE A 157 -6.45 8.75 2.94
CA ILE A 157 -7.76 8.10 2.95
C ILE A 157 -8.84 9.12 2.62
N ASP A 158 -9.90 8.66 2.00
CA ASP A 158 -11.13 9.43 1.89
C ASP A 158 -12.10 9.05 3.01
N PRO A 159 -12.56 10.00 3.85
CA PRO A 159 -13.45 9.73 4.98
C PRO A 159 -14.80 9.15 4.60
N ASP A 160 -15.23 9.34 3.36
CA ASP A 160 -16.50 8.87 2.82
C ASP A 160 -16.36 7.53 2.08
N GLY A 161 -15.11 7.06 1.90
CA GLY A 161 -14.78 5.86 1.12
C GLY A 161 -14.81 6.09 -0.39
N ASP A 162 -14.70 7.34 -0.83
CA ASP A 162 -14.55 7.66 -2.25
C ASP A 162 -13.14 7.35 -2.74
N GLN A 163 -13.01 7.04 -4.02
CA GLN A 163 -11.72 6.97 -4.67
C GLN A 163 -11.16 8.37 -4.90
N PHE A 164 -9.85 8.53 -4.76
CA PHE A 164 -9.19 9.81 -4.94
C PHE A 164 -7.88 9.64 -5.73
N TYR A 165 -7.34 10.75 -6.21
CA TYR A 165 -6.16 10.79 -7.05
C TYR A 165 -5.26 11.97 -6.71
N LEU A 166 -3.98 11.87 -7.10
CA LEU A 166 -3.02 12.96 -6.99
C LEU A 166 -3.27 13.99 -8.10
N LYS A 167 -3.80 15.15 -7.72
CA LYS A 167 -4.10 16.24 -8.65
C LYS A 167 -2.90 17.08 -9.00
N SER A 168 -2.01 17.34 -8.04
CA SER A 168 -0.81 18.14 -8.27
C SER A 168 0.29 17.83 -7.27
N ALA A 169 1.53 18.00 -7.70
CA ALA A 169 2.72 18.00 -6.86
C ALA A 169 3.64 19.15 -7.27
N THR A 170 4.21 19.86 -6.30
CA THR A 170 5.09 21.01 -6.54
C THR A 170 6.32 20.93 -5.64
N ALA A 171 7.49 20.85 -6.26
CA ALA A 171 8.75 20.77 -5.55
C ALA A 171 9.24 22.17 -5.11
N PRO A 172 9.98 22.27 -3.99
CA PRO A 172 10.68 23.47 -3.60
C PRO A 172 11.91 23.75 -4.48
N ASP A 173 12.52 24.92 -4.29
CA ASP A 173 13.73 25.29 -5.01
C ASP A 173 14.87 24.27 -4.85
N GLY A 174 15.54 23.96 -5.94
CA GLY A 174 16.63 22.97 -5.97
C GLY A 174 16.16 21.51 -6.04
N MET A 175 14.86 21.26 -6.22
CA MET A 175 14.29 19.96 -6.46
C MET A 175 13.40 19.95 -7.69
N ALA A 176 13.12 18.78 -8.25
CA ALA A 176 12.11 18.57 -9.28
C ALA A 176 11.19 17.42 -8.87
N VAL A 177 9.92 17.51 -9.24
CA VAL A 177 8.93 16.44 -9.10
C VAL A 177 8.19 16.24 -10.41
N GLN A 178 7.98 15.00 -10.78
CA GLN A 178 7.01 14.56 -11.79
C GLN A 178 6.02 13.64 -11.08
N PHE A 179 4.77 13.65 -11.50
CA PHE A 179 3.74 12.86 -10.87
C PHE A 179 2.73 12.33 -11.89
N SER A 180 2.02 11.29 -11.51
CA SER A 180 0.83 10.77 -12.19
C SER A 180 -0.35 10.71 -11.21
N GLU A 181 -1.54 10.66 -11.77
CA GLU A 181 -2.78 10.69 -11.00
C GLU A 181 -2.98 9.44 -10.11
N ASP A 182 -2.28 8.35 -10.39
CA ASP A 182 -2.23 7.12 -9.57
C ASP A 182 -1.43 7.28 -8.27
N GLY A 183 -0.98 8.51 -7.96
CA GLY A 183 -0.24 8.85 -6.76
C GLY A 183 1.27 8.65 -6.86
N THR A 184 1.77 8.15 -7.97
CA THR A 184 3.21 7.98 -8.20
C THR A 184 3.89 9.33 -8.38
N VAL A 185 4.94 9.59 -7.61
CA VAL A 185 5.80 10.77 -7.70
C VAL A 185 7.24 10.36 -7.94
N GLN A 186 7.88 10.94 -8.94
CA GLN A 186 9.32 10.86 -9.17
C GLN A 186 9.97 12.12 -8.63
N ILE A 187 10.80 11.98 -7.63
CA ILE A 187 11.43 13.07 -6.86
C ILE A 187 12.91 13.09 -7.22
N ARG A 188 13.40 14.26 -7.63
CA ARG A 188 14.82 14.44 -7.98
C ARG A 188 15.42 15.62 -7.23
N ASP A 189 16.54 15.38 -6.54
CA ASP A 189 17.36 16.48 -6.00
C ASP A 189 18.19 17.10 -7.16
N LEU A 190 18.23 18.42 -7.20
CA LEU A 190 18.99 19.23 -8.15
C LEU A 190 20.06 20.09 -7.44
N GLY A 191 20.51 19.65 -6.26
CA GLY A 191 21.44 20.39 -5.42
C GLY A 191 20.76 21.29 -4.39
N SER A 192 19.59 20.88 -3.86
CA SER A 192 18.87 21.62 -2.82
C SER A 192 19.62 21.66 -1.47
N GLY A 193 20.68 20.84 -1.34
CA GLY A 193 21.42 20.65 -0.10
C GLY A 193 20.75 19.65 0.86
N ALA A 194 21.54 19.02 1.71
CA ALA A 194 21.06 18.02 2.67
C ALA A 194 20.02 18.58 3.65
N GLY A 195 19.17 17.70 4.17
CA GLY A 195 18.11 18.00 5.12
C GLY A 195 16.70 17.80 4.55
N VAL A 196 15.70 17.97 5.41
CA VAL A 196 14.30 17.73 5.06
C VAL A 196 13.74 18.88 4.23
N LYS A 197 13.03 18.52 3.16
CA LYS A 197 12.30 19.41 2.24
C LYS A 197 10.85 18.94 2.17
N ALA A 198 9.94 19.84 1.86
CA ALA A 198 8.54 19.51 1.65
C ALA A 198 8.14 19.71 0.18
N ILE A 199 7.54 18.69 -0.41
CA ILE A 199 6.84 18.75 -1.70
C ILE A 199 5.38 19.02 -1.40
N ALA A 200 4.84 20.12 -1.87
CA ALA A 200 3.42 20.40 -1.73
C ALA A 200 2.60 19.52 -2.67
N VAL A 201 1.57 18.86 -2.16
CA VAL A 201 0.69 17.98 -2.91
C VAL A 201 -0.77 18.37 -2.76
N THR A 202 -1.61 18.00 -3.73
CA THR A 202 -3.07 18.17 -3.63
C THR A 202 -3.72 16.87 -4.08
N MET A 203 -4.53 16.28 -3.21
CA MET A 203 -5.40 15.15 -3.51
C MET A 203 -6.79 15.62 -3.84
N SER A 204 -7.51 14.86 -4.67
CA SER A 204 -8.90 15.14 -5.03
C SER A 204 -9.70 13.86 -5.23
N ASP A 205 -10.95 13.84 -4.74
CA ASP A 205 -11.97 12.84 -5.02
C ASP A 205 -12.87 13.21 -6.22
N GLY A 206 -12.54 14.32 -6.90
CA GLY A 206 -13.33 14.89 -8.00
C GLY A 206 -14.40 15.89 -7.55
N HIS A 207 -14.69 16.00 -6.25
CA HIS A 207 -15.65 16.96 -5.66
C HIS A 207 -14.98 17.93 -4.70
N ALA A 208 -14.04 17.45 -3.91
CA ALA A 208 -13.23 18.22 -2.99
C ALA A 208 -11.74 18.08 -3.29
N GLU A 209 -10.96 19.02 -2.76
CA GLU A 209 -9.51 19.02 -2.89
C GLU A 209 -8.89 19.31 -1.53
N THR A 210 -7.88 18.51 -1.17
CA THR A 210 -7.14 18.70 0.08
C THR A 210 -5.66 18.87 -0.21
N ALA A 211 -5.09 19.95 0.33
CA ALA A 211 -3.66 20.18 0.29
C ALA A 211 -2.95 19.39 1.40
N GLY A 212 -1.76 18.92 1.10
CA GLY A 212 -0.87 18.26 2.05
C GLY A 212 0.59 18.36 1.63
N GLU A 213 1.45 17.60 2.25
CA GLU A 213 2.87 17.62 1.94
C GLU A 213 3.50 16.22 2.01
N LEU A 214 4.48 15.98 1.14
CA LEU A 214 5.38 14.85 1.24
C LEU A 214 6.74 15.35 1.73
N GLN A 215 7.21 14.79 2.84
CA GLN A 215 8.52 15.10 3.40
C GLN A 215 9.59 14.32 2.64
N VAL A 216 10.67 15.00 2.25
CA VAL A 216 11.79 14.39 1.55
C VAL A 216 13.08 14.74 2.28
N SER A 217 13.80 13.73 2.76
CA SER A 217 15.10 13.89 3.39
C SER A 217 16.20 13.73 2.36
N VAL A 218 16.78 14.85 1.94
CA VAL A 218 17.97 14.84 1.08
C VAL A 218 19.17 14.46 1.92
N GLN A 219 19.79 13.32 1.56
CA GLN A 219 20.95 12.79 2.28
C GLN A 219 22.21 13.55 1.90
N GLU A 220 23.24 13.51 2.77
CA GLU A 220 24.56 14.01 2.43
C GLU A 220 25.20 13.18 1.31
N ASN A 221 26.25 13.71 0.68
CA ASN A 221 27.00 12.95 -0.31
C ASN A 221 27.58 11.67 0.31
N GLY A 222 27.34 10.56 -0.35
CA GLY A 222 27.76 9.23 0.08
C GLY A 222 26.73 8.18 -0.34
N ASN A 223 27.07 6.92 -0.07
CA ASN A 223 26.13 5.83 -0.31
C ASN A 223 25.11 5.75 0.83
N VAL A 224 23.85 5.66 0.48
CA VAL A 224 22.73 5.37 1.39
C VAL A 224 22.30 3.95 1.09
N PRO A 225 22.21 3.04 2.08
CA PRO A 225 21.80 1.66 1.84
C PRO A 225 20.43 1.57 1.14
N PRO A 226 20.22 0.55 0.31
CA PRO A 226 18.92 0.31 -0.32
C PRO A 226 17.83 0.03 0.69
N ILE A 227 16.59 0.28 0.30
CA ILE A 227 15.38 0.02 1.07
C ILE A 227 14.70 -1.21 0.46
N ALA A 228 14.73 -2.33 1.19
CA ALA A 228 13.99 -3.53 0.83
C ALA A 228 12.58 -3.45 1.42
N ARG A 229 11.58 -3.68 0.59
CA ARG A 229 10.17 -3.70 1.02
C ARG A 229 9.67 -5.14 1.09
N ALA A 230 8.74 -5.38 2.00
CA ALA A 230 8.16 -6.70 2.15
C ALA A 230 7.33 -7.10 0.91
N ASP A 231 7.51 -8.37 0.51
CA ASP A 231 6.79 -8.98 -0.61
C ASP A 231 5.71 -9.92 -0.15
N PHE A 232 4.62 -10.00 -0.90
CA PHE A 232 3.54 -10.92 -0.64
C PHE A 232 3.07 -11.62 -1.92
N TYR A 233 2.96 -12.95 -1.84
CA TYR A 233 2.51 -13.80 -2.95
C TYR A 233 1.54 -14.87 -2.49
N VAL A 234 0.71 -15.35 -3.43
CA VAL A 234 -0.13 -16.54 -3.26
C VAL A 234 0.33 -17.60 -4.26
N ALA A 235 0.55 -18.82 -3.79
CA ALA A 235 0.95 -19.93 -4.62
C ALA A 235 0.02 -21.14 -4.45
N ARG A 236 -0.04 -22.02 -5.42
CA ARG A 236 -0.71 -23.33 -5.30
C ARG A 236 0.26 -24.40 -4.83
N VAL A 237 -0.26 -25.36 -4.08
CA VAL A 237 0.54 -26.53 -3.65
C VAL A 237 1.19 -27.22 -4.85
N GLY A 238 2.50 -27.39 -4.79
CA GLY A 238 3.29 -28.10 -5.80
C GLY A 238 3.59 -27.33 -7.08
N GLU A 239 2.99 -26.16 -7.29
CA GLU A 239 3.28 -25.33 -8.45
C GLU A 239 4.46 -24.39 -8.19
N PRO A 240 5.39 -24.24 -9.13
CA PRO A 240 6.49 -23.30 -8.99
C PRO A 240 6.00 -21.85 -9.22
N LEU A 241 6.30 -20.97 -8.28
CA LEU A 241 6.09 -19.53 -8.37
C LEU A 241 7.41 -18.82 -8.66
N THR A 242 7.45 -17.99 -9.69
CA THR A 242 8.59 -17.09 -9.93
C THR A 242 8.34 -15.77 -9.22
N ILE A 243 9.32 -15.32 -8.45
CA ILE A 243 9.28 -14.10 -7.63
C ILE A 243 10.40 -13.18 -8.12
N ASP A 244 10.09 -11.92 -8.33
CA ASP A 244 11.04 -10.83 -8.50
C ASP A 244 11.02 -9.95 -7.24
N PRO A 245 11.88 -10.23 -6.26
CA PRO A 245 11.80 -9.54 -4.97
C PRO A 245 12.41 -8.14 -5.00
N VAL A 246 12.98 -7.72 -6.13
CA VAL A 246 13.62 -6.40 -6.27
C VAL A 246 12.67 -5.37 -6.90
N GLU A 247 11.53 -5.81 -7.42
CA GLU A 247 10.60 -4.98 -8.19
C GLU A 247 10.05 -3.79 -7.38
N ASN A 248 9.76 -3.98 -6.09
CA ASN A 248 9.21 -2.94 -5.20
C ASN A 248 10.27 -2.24 -4.35
N ASP A 249 11.54 -2.66 -4.44
CA ASP A 249 12.64 -2.10 -3.68
C ASP A 249 13.16 -0.80 -4.28
N THR A 250 13.78 0.03 -3.46
CA THR A 250 14.28 1.33 -3.90
C THR A 250 15.69 1.61 -3.36
N ASP A 251 16.45 2.38 -4.13
CA ASP A 251 17.73 2.91 -3.71
C ASP A 251 17.68 4.44 -3.62
N PRO A 252 17.98 5.05 -2.43
CA PRO A 252 17.93 6.51 -2.28
C PRO A 252 18.93 7.28 -3.13
N ASN A 253 20.00 6.64 -3.61
CA ASN A 253 20.98 7.23 -4.53
C ASN A 253 20.59 7.02 -6.02
N GLY A 254 19.59 6.15 -6.27
CA GLY A 254 19.18 5.75 -7.62
C GLY A 254 20.13 4.73 -8.25
N ASP A 255 20.90 4.02 -7.41
CA ASP A 255 21.79 2.96 -7.87
C ASP A 255 20.98 1.69 -8.26
N ALA A 256 21.54 0.89 -9.16
CA ALA A 256 20.89 -0.33 -9.59
C ALA A 256 20.96 -1.40 -8.51
N LEU A 257 19.79 -1.94 -8.14
CA LEU A 257 19.67 -3.00 -7.16
C LEU A 257 19.86 -4.38 -7.77
N ASN A 258 20.49 -5.27 -7.02
CA ASN A 258 20.72 -6.65 -7.41
C ASN A 258 20.35 -7.59 -6.28
N LEU A 259 19.64 -8.66 -6.57
CA LEU A 259 19.46 -9.79 -5.67
C LEU A 259 20.80 -10.50 -5.47
N VAL A 260 21.26 -10.63 -4.22
CA VAL A 260 22.57 -11.26 -3.92
C VAL A 260 22.44 -12.54 -3.11
N ALA A 261 21.34 -12.76 -2.39
CA ALA A 261 21.09 -14.00 -1.66
C ALA A 261 19.58 -14.22 -1.44
N ALA A 262 19.23 -15.47 -1.15
CA ALA A 262 17.96 -15.86 -0.54
C ALA A 262 18.25 -16.56 0.81
N GLY A 263 17.37 -16.32 1.77
CA GLY A 263 17.46 -16.96 3.09
C GLY A 263 17.11 -18.45 3.05
N THR A 264 17.18 -19.08 4.20
CA THR A 264 16.84 -20.51 4.32
C THR A 264 15.34 -20.71 4.12
N PRO A 265 14.93 -21.57 3.16
CA PRO A 265 13.50 -21.84 2.96
C PRO A 265 12.90 -22.55 4.17
N PRO A 266 11.66 -22.18 4.59
CA PRO A 266 10.95 -22.86 5.67
C PRO A 266 10.69 -24.34 5.36
N ALA A 267 10.48 -25.13 6.40
CA ALA A 267 10.17 -26.56 6.25
C ALA A 267 8.91 -26.76 5.41
N GLY A 268 8.95 -27.67 4.44
CA GLY A 268 7.84 -27.93 3.50
C GLY A 268 7.86 -27.06 2.26
N THR A 269 8.88 -26.22 2.10
CA THR A 269 9.08 -25.39 0.91
C THR A 269 10.45 -25.60 0.28
N SER A 270 10.62 -25.14 -0.95
CA SER A 270 11.91 -25.00 -1.61
C SER A 270 12.03 -23.63 -2.27
N VAL A 271 13.21 -23.04 -2.17
CA VAL A 271 13.56 -21.76 -2.82
C VAL A 271 14.84 -21.98 -3.61
N SER A 272 14.86 -21.57 -4.87
CA SER A 272 16.07 -21.50 -5.69
C SER A 272 16.25 -20.12 -6.27
N ALA A 273 17.47 -19.57 -6.17
CA ALA A 273 17.78 -18.23 -6.67
C ALA A 273 18.48 -18.28 -8.02
N ASP A 274 18.01 -17.49 -9.00
CA ASP A 274 18.75 -17.12 -10.21
C ASP A 274 19.27 -15.69 -10.03
N LEU A 275 20.44 -15.58 -9.39
CA LEU A 275 21.06 -14.27 -9.12
C LEU A 275 21.42 -13.50 -10.38
N SER A 276 21.57 -14.19 -11.51
CA SER A 276 21.86 -13.54 -12.79
C SER A 276 20.66 -12.82 -13.40
N ARG A 277 19.46 -13.28 -13.06
CA ARG A 277 18.18 -12.68 -13.46
C ARG A 277 17.54 -11.85 -12.37
N GLY A 278 18.03 -11.95 -11.14
CA GLY A 278 17.42 -11.29 -9.96
C GLY A 278 16.13 -11.95 -9.51
N THR A 279 15.89 -13.24 -9.84
CA THR A 279 14.61 -13.90 -9.53
C THR A 279 14.78 -15.10 -8.59
N LEU A 280 13.70 -15.41 -7.86
CA LEU A 280 13.58 -16.61 -7.04
C LEU A 280 12.50 -17.52 -7.64
N THR A 281 12.67 -18.83 -7.47
CA THR A 281 11.59 -19.80 -7.72
C THR A 281 11.25 -20.47 -6.40
N PHE A 282 10.00 -20.29 -5.98
CA PHE A 282 9.44 -20.89 -4.77
C PHE A 282 8.51 -22.03 -5.11
N THR A 283 8.48 -23.09 -4.26
CA THR A 283 7.48 -24.15 -4.33
C THR A 283 7.12 -24.61 -2.92
N GLY A 284 5.83 -24.59 -2.57
CA GLY A 284 5.29 -25.11 -1.32
C GLY A 284 4.68 -26.48 -1.52
N SER A 285 5.02 -27.45 -0.65
CA SER A 285 4.51 -28.84 -0.73
C SER A 285 3.24 -29.09 0.06
N VAL A 286 2.84 -28.16 0.91
CA VAL A 286 1.65 -28.21 1.75
C VAL A 286 1.02 -26.81 1.84
N PRO A 287 -0.30 -26.68 2.07
CA PRO A 287 -0.93 -25.38 2.34
C PRO A 287 -0.39 -24.77 3.63
N GLY A 288 -0.29 -23.45 3.68
CA GLY A 288 0.18 -22.71 4.85
C GLY A 288 0.78 -21.36 4.47
N SER A 289 1.16 -20.58 5.46
CA SER A 289 1.91 -19.33 5.29
C SER A 289 3.39 -19.57 5.54
N PHE A 290 4.23 -19.09 4.65
CA PHE A 290 5.68 -19.29 4.70
C PHE A 290 6.39 -17.96 4.51
N GLN A 291 7.30 -17.62 5.41
CA GLN A 291 8.12 -16.44 5.30
C GLN A 291 9.59 -16.82 5.21
N PHE A 292 10.33 -16.08 4.41
CA PHE A 292 11.78 -16.21 4.28
C PHE A 292 12.38 -14.89 3.81
N THR A 293 13.67 -14.72 4.02
CA THR A 293 14.37 -13.47 3.71
C THR A 293 15.04 -13.52 2.33
N TYR A 294 15.31 -12.36 1.78
CA TYR A 294 16.22 -12.16 0.65
C TYR A 294 17.17 -11.01 0.96
N THR A 295 18.23 -10.88 0.18
CA THR A 295 19.21 -9.79 0.35
C THR A 295 19.43 -9.11 -0.98
N ILE A 296 19.32 -7.79 -0.99
CA ILE A 296 19.64 -6.92 -2.12
C ILE A 296 20.93 -6.14 -1.86
N SER A 297 21.55 -5.67 -2.92
CA SER A 297 22.75 -4.83 -2.88
C SER A 297 22.73 -3.77 -3.96
N ASP A 298 23.17 -2.57 -3.61
CA ASP A 298 23.51 -1.45 -4.50
C ASP A 298 24.99 -1.48 -4.97
N GLY A 299 25.74 -2.47 -4.50
CA GLY A 299 27.19 -2.63 -4.65
C GLY A 299 27.96 -2.33 -3.35
N PRO A 300 27.97 -1.08 -2.83
CA PRO A 300 28.60 -0.76 -1.56
C PRO A 300 27.89 -1.29 -0.30
N SER A 301 26.56 -1.38 -0.32
CA SER A 301 25.74 -1.77 0.83
C SER A 301 24.79 -2.93 0.49
N THR A 302 24.24 -3.53 1.54
CA THR A 302 23.23 -4.59 1.42
C THR A 302 22.11 -4.36 2.41
N THR A 303 20.89 -4.76 2.04
CA THR A 303 19.71 -4.75 2.91
C THR A 303 18.96 -6.08 2.79
N VAL A 304 18.34 -6.51 3.88
CA VAL A 304 17.55 -7.73 3.94
C VAL A 304 16.08 -7.37 3.86
N GLY A 305 15.35 -8.03 2.95
CA GLY A 305 13.90 -7.95 2.83
C GLY A 305 13.24 -9.28 3.21
N VAL A 306 11.91 -9.26 3.35
CA VAL A 306 11.08 -10.40 3.73
C VAL A 306 10.09 -10.72 2.63
N ILE A 307 9.96 -12.00 2.31
CA ILE A 307 8.94 -12.51 1.39
C ILE A 307 8.00 -13.43 2.18
N ARG A 308 6.70 -13.15 2.08
CA ARG A 308 5.66 -14.06 2.53
C ARG A 308 4.98 -14.71 1.34
N VAL A 309 4.81 -16.03 1.39
CA VAL A 309 4.05 -16.80 0.40
C VAL A 309 2.95 -17.60 1.11
N ASP A 310 1.69 -17.28 0.85
CA ASP A 310 0.55 -18.06 1.29
C ASP A 310 0.27 -19.16 0.25
N VAL A 311 0.50 -20.42 0.63
CA VAL A 311 0.28 -21.58 -0.23
C VAL A 311 -1.14 -22.10 -0.04
N VAL A 312 -1.94 -22.08 -1.09
CA VAL A 312 -3.34 -22.57 -1.10
C VAL A 312 -3.44 -23.99 -1.64
N ALA A 313 -4.48 -24.72 -1.24
CA ALA A 313 -4.72 -26.04 -1.75
C ALA A 313 -4.99 -26.03 -3.26
N ASP A 314 -4.56 -27.09 -3.95
CA ASP A 314 -4.73 -27.24 -5.42
C ASP A 314 -6.21 -27.27 -5.86
N ASP A 315 -7.11 -27.72 -4.99
CA ASP A 315 -8.55 -27.78 -5.21
C ASP A 315 -9.28 -26.47 -4.84
N THR A 316 -8.56 -25.44 -4.42
CA THR A 316 -9.15 -24.15 -4.11
C THR A 316 -9.70 -23.52 -5.39
N ASN A 317 -11.02 -23.33 -5.42
CA ASN A 317 -11.74 -22.67 -6.52
C ASN A 317 -12.60 -21.54 -5.94
N ALA A 318 -11.99 -20.38 -5.80
CA ALA A 318 -12.67 -19.18 -5.34
C ALA A 318 -13.10 -18.31 -6.53
N VAL A 319 -14.13 -17.49 -6.31
CA VAL A 319 -14.52 -16.47 -7.28
C VAL A 319 -13.53 -15.33 -7.25
N PRO A 320 -13.08 -14.82 -8.40
CA PRO A 320 -12.26 -13.61 -8.44
C PRO A 320 -12.94 -12.43 -7.72
N ILE A 321 -12.16 -11.63 -7.06
CA ILE A 321 -12.59 -10.42 -6.37
C ILE A 321 -12.10 -9.24 -7.18
N ALA A 322 -13.04 -8.44 -7.68
CA ALA A 322 -12.73 -7.21 -8.41
C ALA A 322 -12.79 -6.02 -7.44
N GLU A 323 -11.82 -5.12 -7.57
CA GLU A 323 -11.82 -3.82 -6.93
C GLU A 323 -12.18 -2.74 -7.95
N ASP A 324 -12.80 -1.65 -7.47
CA ASP A 324 -13.15 -0.53 -8.37
C ASP A 324 -11.87 0.23 -8.77
N ASP A 325 -11.77 0.62 -10.04
CA ASP A 325 -10.67 1.40 -10.60
C ASP A 325 -11.04 2.86 -10.82
N LEU A 326 -10.12 3.77 -10.58
CA LEU A 326 -10.24 5.17 -10.94
C LEU A 326 -9.26 5.52 -12.08
N ALA A 327 -9.80 6.02 -13.18
CA ALA A 327 -8.98 6.53 -14.28
C ALA A 327 -9.27 8.00 -14.55
N VAL A 328 -8.23 8.81 -14.64
CA VAL A 328 -8.32 10.23 -15.01
C VAL A 328 -7.96 10.38 -16.49
N LEU A 329 -8.88 10.92 -17.28
CA LEU A 329 -8.69 11.13 -18.71
C LEU A 329 -8.63 12.61 -19.05
N PRO A 330 -7.61 13.06 -19.82
CA PRO A 330 -7.62 14.40 -20.39
C PRO A 330 -8.82 14.58 -21.36
N SER A 331 -9.45 15.73 -21.35
CA SER A 331 -10.56 15.99 -22.28
C SER A 331 -10.11 15.85 -23.74
N GLY A 332 -10.75 14.93 -24.49
CA GLY A 332 -10.40 14.58 -25.85
C GLY A 332 -9.10 13.77 -25.99
N GLY A 333 -8.53 13.32 -24.88
CA GLY A 333 -7.38 12.44 -24.82
C GLY A 333 -7.74 10.97 -24.68
N ALA A 334 -6.73 10.13 -24.50
CA ALA A 334 -6.87 8.71 -24.19
C ALA A 334 -5.91 8.35 -23.03
N SER A 335 -6.30 7.35 -22.24
CA SER A 335 -5.49 6.78 -21.17
C SER A 335 -5.50 5.26 -21.29
N LEU A 336 -4.38 4.64 -20.94
CA LEU A 336 -4.28 3.20 -20.80
C LEU A 336 -4.59 2.82 -19.36
N ILE A 337 -5.46 1.84 -19.18
CA ILE A 337 -5.92 1.39 -17.85
C ILE A 337 -5.63 -0.10 -17.73
N ALA A 338 -5.10 -0.51 -16.58
CA ALA A 338 -4.85 -1.89 -16.20
C ALA A 338 -5.87 -2.36 -15.13
N PRO A 339 -7.12 -2.69 -15.52
CA PRO A 339 -8.20 -2.92 -14.56
C PRO A 339 -8.04 -4.17 -13.70
N LEU A 340 -7.06 -5.02 -14.00
CA LEU A 340 -6.77 -6.23 -13.21
C LEU A 340 -5.61 -6.04 -12.22
N ALA A 341 -5.04 -4.81 -12.14
CA ALA A 341 -3.84 -4.58 -11.33
C ALA A 341 -4.10 -4.70 -9.82
N ASN A 342 -5.30 -4.38 -9.38
CA ASN A 342 -5.76 -4.46 -8.00
C ASN A 342 -6.70 -5.66 -7.73
N ASP A 343 -7.12 -6.37 -8.77
CA ASP A 343 -8.00 -7.54 -8.66
C ASP A 343 -7.28 -8.75 -8.09
N THR A 344 -8.03 -9.61 -7.41
CA THR A 344 -7.47 -10.79 -6.74
C THR A 344 -8.21 -12.06 -7.14
N ASP A 345 -7.46 -13.11 -7.52
CA ASP A 345 -7.97 -14.48 -7.51
C ASP A 345 -7.46 -15.19 -6.25
N PRO A 346 -8.33 -15.46 -5.25
CA PRO A 346 -7.91 -16.14 -4.00
C PRO A 346 -7.39 -17.56 -4.23
N SER A 347 -7.63 -18.13 -5.41
CA SER A 347 -7.09 -19.43 -5.80
C SER A 347 -5.75 -19.33 -6.56
N GLY A 348 -5.20 -18.13 -6.74
CA GLY A 348 -3.95 -17.91 -7.47
C GLY A 348 -4.03 -18.15 -8.97
N GLY A 349 -5.22 -18.06 -9.57
CA GLY A 349 -5.42 -18.18 -11.02
C GLY A 349 -5.06 -16.89 -11.78
N VAL A 350 -4.97 -17.02 -13.10
CA VAL A 350 -4.73 -15.87 -13.99
C VAL A 350 -6.04 -15.16 -14.32
N LEU A 351 -6.12 -13.87 -14.00
CA LEU A 351 -7.26 -13.02 -14.30
C LEU A 351 -7.24 -12.53 -15.74
N VAL A 352 -8.44 -12.40 -16.35
CA VAL A 352 -8.63 -11.80 -17.66
C VAL A 352 -9.94 -11.03 -17.72
N VAL A 353 -9.97 -9.89 -18.40
CA VAL A 353 -11.20 -9.17 -18.71
C VAL A 353 -12.00 -9.97 -19.75
N GLN A 354 -13.22 -10.36 -19.43
CA GLN A 354 -14.09 -11.14 -20.32
C GLN A 354 -14.93 -10.26 -21.22
N SER A 355 -15.47 -9.17 -20.70
CA SER A 355 -16.35 -8.24 -21.44
C SER A 355 -16.25 -6.85 -20.84
N ILE A 356 -16.62 -5.85 -21.63
CA ILE A 356 -16.72 -4.46 -21.23
C ILE A 356 -18.14 -4.01 -21.56
N ASP A 357 -18.78 -3.31 -20.62
CA ASP A 357 -20.04 -2.61 -20.84
C ASP A 357 -19.80 -1.11 -20.63
N VAL A 358 -20.05 -0.32 -21.67
CA VAL A 358 -19.85 1.13 -21.64
C VAL A 358 -21.22 1.80 -21.64
N PRO A 359 -21.57 2.62 -20.64
CA PRO A 359 -22.88 3.27 -20.56
C PRO A 359 -23.19 4.08 -21.83
N ALA A 360 -24.40 3.91 -22.37
CA ALA A 360 -24.84 4.66 -23.53
C ALA A 360 -24.78 6.17 -23.23
N ASN A 361 -24.23 6.94 -24.14
CA ASN A 361 -24.05 8.40 -24.04
C ASN A 361 -23.02 8.87 -23.00
N SER A 362 -22.14 8.01 -22.52
CA SER A 362 -21.01 8.40 -21.67
C SER A 362 -20.00 9.30 -22.40
N GLY A 363 -19.97 9.24 -23.75
CA GLY A 363 -18.95 9.92 -24.56
C GLY A 363 -17.60 9.22 -24.55
N LEU A 364 -17.50 8.04 -23.94
CA LEU A 364 -16.30 7.22 -23.90
C LEU A 364 -16.27 6.19 -25.02
N GLU A 365 -15.09 5.97 -25.56
CA GLU A 365 -14.79 4.82 -26.42
C GLU A 365 -13.77 3.96 -25.70
N VAL A 366 -14.11 2.70 -25.41
CA VAL A 366 -13.25 1.78 -24.64
C VAL A 366 -12.91 0.59 -25.52
N THR A 367 -11.62 0.26 -25.57
CA THR A 367 -11.10 -0.87 -26.35
C THR A 367 -10.32 -1.81 -25.43
N LEU A 368 -10.61 -3.10 -25.50
CA LEU A 368 -9.87 -4.13 -24.78
C LEU A 368 -8.61 -4.52 -25.55
N ILE A 369 -7.47 -4.42 -24.91
CA ILE A 369 -6.16 -4.78 -25.44
C ILE A 369 -5.65 -6.02 -24.70
N GLU A 370 -5.39 -7.12 -25.45
CA GLU A 370 -4.81 -8.38 -24.94
C GLU A 370 -5.50 -8.96 -23.69
N ARG A 371 -6.76 -8.61 -23.44
CA ARG A 371 -7.59 -9.06 -22.31
C ARG A 371 -7.14 -8.62 -20.91
N HIS A 372 -6.25 -7.66 -20.78
CA HIS A 372 -5.80 -7.16 -19.49
C HIS A 372 -5.62 -5.62 -19.45
N LEU A 373 -5.72 -4.94 -20.59
CA LEU A 373 -5.62 -3.48 -20.67
C LEU A 373 -6.84 -2.88 -21.38
N LEU A 374 -7.22 -1.69 -21.00
CA LEU A 374 -8.26 -0.88 -21.61
C LEU A 374 -7.72 0.45 -22.12
#